data_022b001dca1591064d5fe299007f74db
#
_entry.id   022b001dca1591064d5fe299007f74db
#
_cell.length_a   1.000
_cell.length_b   1.000
_cell.length_c   1.000
_cell.angle_alpha   90.00
_cell.angle_beta   90.00
_cell.angle_gamma   90.00
#
_symmetry.space_group_name_H-M   'P 1'
#
loop_
_entity.id
_entity.type
_entity.pdbx_description
1 polymer ?
#
loop_
_entity_poly.entity_id
_entity_poly.type
_entity_poly.pdbx_seq_one_letter_code
_entity_poly.pdbx_strand_id
1 'polypeptide(L)'
;QLFESFAERKKIARLLWDNAYIRLTCPEAFPVHQSIIEWGARFSKDRIPEQAVGVDPVTAKLMRWVMQSWGRVEFFNRYLQGTVAPRLQLDYLPAVLCAAHLLIRPKISPECLEDWVSLGVAMQRVWLSATQNGLHLQPEMTPVIFRWYSRSGSRFSAIPEFSLRSENLAQN
;
A
#
# COMPACT_ATOMS: atom_id res chain seq x y z
N GLN A 1 2.53 -15.80 10.41
CA GLN A 1 2.41 -16.73 9.29
C GLN A 1 3.32 -16.28 8.17
N LEU A 2 4.10 -17.21 7.61
CA LEU A 2 5.05 -16.98 6.53
C LEU A 2 4.51 -17.59 5.23
N PHE A 3 4.72 -16.91 4.11
CA PHE A 3 4.31 -17.32 2.76
C PHE A 3 5.54 -17.23 1.84
N GLU A 4 6.10 -18.38 1.48
CA GLU A 4 7.37 -18.46 0.78
C GLU A 4 7.25 -19.03 -0.64
N SER A 5 6.24 -19.86 -0.88
CA SER A 5 6.06 -20.48 -2.19
C SER A 5 5.71 -19.45 -3.26
N PHE A 6 6.11 -19.69 -4.49
CA PHE A 6 5.79 -18.82 -5.62
C PHE A 6 4.27 -18.63 -5.81
N ALA A 7 3.50 -19.71 -5.58
CA ALA A 7 2.04 -19.67 -5.69
C ALA A 7 1.41 -18.74 -4.64
N GLU A 8 1.87 -18.78 -3.39
CA GLU A 8 1.41 -17.89 -2.33
C GLU A 8 1.79 -16.44 -2.60
N ARG A 9 3.06 -16.17 -2.95
CA ARG A 9 3.52 -14.82 -3.31
C ARG A 9 2.72 -14.25 -4.47
N LYS A 10 2.44 -15.04 -5.50
CA LYS A 10 1.60 -14.63 -6.63
C LYS A 10 0.15 -14.32 -6.21
N LYS A 11 -0.40 -15.08 -5.25
CA LYS A 11 -1.74 -14.82 -4.69
C LYS A 11 -1.75 -13.47 -3.96
N ILE A 12 -0.76 -13.23 -3.10
CA ILE A 12 -0.62 -11.96 -2.37
C ILE A 12 -0.38 -10.80 -3.34
N ALA A 13 0.47 -10.96 -4.35
CA ALA A 13 0.71 -9.94 -5.36
C ALA A 13 -0.56 -9.53 -6.12
N ARG A 14 -1.46 -10.47 -6.41
CA ARG A 14 -2.77 -10.16 -7.00
C ARG A 14 -3.65 -9.36 -6.03
N LEU A 15 -3.67 -9.75 -4.76
CA LEU A 15 -4.39 -9.03 -3.72
C LEU A 15 -3.88 -7.58 -3.59
N LEU A 16 -2.58 -7.38 -3.57
CA LEU A 16 -1.95 -6.05 -3.54
C LEU A 16 -2.28 -5.25 -4.78
N TRP A 17 -2.18 -5.85 -5.95
CA TRP A 17 -2.56 -5.25 -7.23
C TRP A 17 -4.00 -4.73 -7.24
N ASP A 18 -4.95 -5.51 -6.72
CA ASP A 18 -6.36 -5.13 -6.69
C ASP A 18 -6.65 -4.06 -5.64
N ASN A 19 -6.01 -4.12 -4.47
CA ASN A 19 -6.11 -3.08 -3.45
C ASN A 19 -5.47 -1.76 -3.90
N ALA A 20 -4.34 -1.83 -4.61
CA ALA A 20 -3.68 -0.65 -5.15
C ALA A 20 -4.54 0.09 -6.18
N TYR A 21 -5.39 -0.62 -6.93
CA TYR A 21 -6.36 0.01 -7.82
C TYR A 21 -7.30 0.94 -7.05
N ILE A 22 -7.88 0.47 -5.94
CA ILE A 22 -8.75 1.30 -5.09
C ILE A 22 -7.98 2.53 -4.61
N ARG A 23 -6.78 2.34 -4.06
CA ARG A 23 -5.92 3.40 -3.53
C ARG A 23 -5.61 4.49 -4.57
N LEU A 24 -5.37 4.11 -5.82
CA LEU A 24 -4.94 5.01 -6.90
C LEU A 24 -6.10 5.65 -7.68
N THR A 25 -7.32 5.13 -7.51
CA THR A 25 -8.52 5.64 -8.21
C THR A 25 -9.53 6.27 -7.26
N CYS A 26 -9.37 6.12 -5.95
CA CYS A 26 -10.23 6.72 -4.94
C CYS A 26 -9.92 8.23 -4.80
N PRO A 27 -10.89 9.14 -5.06
CA PRO A 27 -10.67 10.58 -4.96
C PRO A 27 -10.20 11.04 -3.58
N GLU A 28 -10.70 10.40 -2.53
CA GLU A 28 -10.38 10.73 -1.13
C GLU A 28 -8.93 10.39 -0.76
N ALA A 29 -8.32 9.44 -1.46
CA ALA A 29 -6.91 9.09 -1.26
C ALA A 29 -5.94 10.10 -1.92
N PHE A 30 -6.39 10.84 -2.93
CA PHE A 30 -5.54 11.76 -3.68
C PHE A 30 -4.90 12.88 -2.83
N PRO A 31 -5.64 13.63 -1.98
CA PRO A 31 -5.04 14.67 -1.15
C PRO A 31 -3.99 14.11 -0.19
N VAL A 32 -4.21 12.90 0.32
CA VAL A 32 -3.23 12.23 1.19
C VAL A 32 -1.95 11.95 0.43
N HIS A 33 -2.03 11.30 -0.73
CA HIS A 33 -0.86 11.01 -1.56
C HIS A 33 -0.13 12.28 -1.99
N GLN A 34 -0.87 13.34 -2.36
CA GLN A 34 -0.28 14.61 -2.75
C GLN A 34 0.50 15.27 -1.61
N SER A 35 0.00 15.18 -0.38
CA SER A 35 0.61 15.82 0.79
C SER A 35 1.81 15.06 1.35
N ILE A 36 1.83 13.72 1.23
CA ILE A 36 2.88 12.90 1.85
C ILE A 36 4.13 12.74 0.99
N ILE A 37 4.07 13.03 -0.33
CA ILE A 37 5.24 12.89 -1.20
C ILE A 37 5.94 14.25 -1.35
N GLU A 38 7.24 14.27 -1.05
CA GLU A 38 8.09 15.43 -1.29
C GLU A 38 8.85 15.26 -2.60
N TRP A 39 8.31 15.89 -3.65
CA TRP A 39 8.85 15.80 -4.99
C TRP A 39 10.17 16.55 -5.16
N GLY A 40 11.14 15.90 -5.81
CA GLY A 40 12.48 16.43 -6.01
C GLY A 40 13.41 16.30 -4.80
N ALA A 41 12.92 15.82 -3.66
CA ALA A 41 13.71 15.62 -2.47
C ALA A 41 14.42 14.25 -2.48
N ARG A 42 15.68 14.25 -2.02
CA ARG A 42 16.42 13.03 -1.72
C ARG A 42 16.18 12.55 -0.30
N PHE A 43 15.99 13.46 0.62
CA PHE A 43 15.66 13.21 2.03
C PHE A 43 14.52 14.12 2.45
N SER A 44 13.68 13.66 3.33
CA SER A 44 12.60 14.43 3.91
C SER A 44 12.53 14.16 5.42
N LYS A 45 12.14 15.19 6.18
CA LYS A 45 12.02 15.09 7.63
C LYS A 45 10.72 14.39 8.05
N ASP A 46 9.64 14.65 7.32
CA ASP A 46 8.27 14.29 7.72
C ASP A 46 7.42 13.77 6.55
N ARG A 47 8.01 13.62 5.36
CA ARG A 47 7.33 13.11 4.15
C ARG A 47 8.12 11.99 3.50
N ILE A 48 7.54 11.41 2.46
CA ILE A 48 8.21 10.41 1.63
C ILE A 48 9.00 11.15 0.54
N PRO A 49 10.34 11.13 0.55
CA PRO A 49 11.10 11.76 -0.52
C PRO A 49 10.87 11.02 -1.84
N GLU A 50 10.89 11.74 -2.97
CA GLU A 50 10.64 11.18 -4.31
C GLU A 50 11.44 9.90 -4.59
N GLN A 51 12.71 9.86 -4.17
CA GLN A 51 13.55 8.68 -4.38
C GLN A 51 13.09 7.44 -3.60
N ALA A 52 12.36 7.62 -2.50
CA ALA A 52 11.83 6.52 -1.68
C ALA A 52 10.45 6.03 -2.15
N VAL A 53 9.84 6.68 -3.15
CA VAL A 53 8.56 6.22 -3.71
C VAL A 53 8.72 4.86 -4.39
N GLY A 54 9.90 4.55 -4.95
CA GLY A 54 10.21 3.22 -5.49
C GLY A 54 9.81 3.00 -6.95
N VAL A 55 9.49 4.07 -7.70
CA VAL A 55 9.25 4.02 -9.14
C VAL A 55 10.49 4.47 -9.92
N ASP A 56 10.56 4.07 -11.20
CA ASP A 56 11.63 4.54 -12.08
C ASP A 56 11.58 6.06 -12.32
N PRO A 57 12.70 6.71 -12.71
CA PRO A 57 12.77 8.16 -12.83
C PRO A 57 11.81 8.78 -13.86
N VAL A 58 11.42 8.04 -14.90
CA VAL A 58 10.48 8.51 -15.92
C VAL A 58 9.07 8.51 -15.35
N THR A 59 8.71 7.41 -14.70
CA THR A 59 7.43 7.28 -13.99
C THR A 59 7.33 8.33 -12.86
N ALA A 60 8.40 8.58 -12.09
CA ALA A 60 8.42 9.61 -11.06
C ALA A 60 8.11 11.01 -11.60
N LYS A 61 8.76 11.40 -12.72
CA LYS A 61 8.50 12.69 -13.38
C LYS A 61 7.07 12.82 -13.87
N LEU A 62 6.54 11.76 -14.47
CA LEU A 62 5.16 11.71 -14.94
C LEU A 62 4.18 11.79 -13.75
N MET A 63 4.41 11.00 -12.70
CA MET A 63 3.60 11.05 -11.48
C MET A 63 3.60 12.44 -10.85
N ARG A 64 4.75 13.09 -10.74
CA ARG A 64 4.86 14.46 -10.21
C ARG A 64 3.98 15.43 -10.99
N TRP A 65 3.94 15.33 -12.30
CA TRP A 65 3.10 16.19 -13.14
C TRP A 65 1.61 15.82 -13.03
N VAL A 66 1.28 14.54 -13.05
CA VAL A 66 -0.11 14.03 -12.93
C VAL A 66 -0.69 14.39 -11.56
N MET A 67 0.09 14.21 -10.49
CA MET A 67 -0.34 14.44 -9.10
C MET A 67 -0.52 15.93 -8.73
N GLN A 68 -0.37 16.86 -9.67
CA GLN A 68 -0.67 18.27 -9.42
C GLN A 68 -2.17 18.57 -9.34
N SER A 69 -3.02 17.75 -9.95
CA SER A 69 -4.47 17.90 -9.85
C SER A 69 -5.20 16.58 -10.02
N TRP A 70 -6.34 16.44 -9.32
CA TRP A 70 -7.19 15.26 -9.44
C TRP A 70 -7.66 15.04 -10.89
N GLY A 71 -8.05 16.11 -11.61
CA GLY A 71 -8.50 15.98 -12.99
C GLY A 71 -7.46 15.34 -13.92
N ARG A 72 -6.16 15.59 -13.69
CA ARG A 72 -5.09 14.89 -14.43
C ARG A 72 -5.01 13.42 -14.06
N VAL A 73 -5.08 13.10 -12.76
CA VAL A 73 -5.09 11.72 -12.27
C VAL A 73 -6.27 10.95 -12.86
N GLU A 74 -7.47 11.51 -12.81
CA GLU A 74 -8.66 10.91 -13.37
C GLU A 74 -8.55 10.69 -14.89
N PHE A 75 -8.08 11.68 -15.64
CA PHE A 75 -7.83 11.56 -17.08
C PHE A 75 -6.85 10.44 -17.40
N PHE A 76 -5.71 10.39 -16.69
CA PHE A 76 -4.72 9.33 -16.90
C PHE A 76 -5.27 7.95 -16.55
N ASN A 77 -5.98 7.84 -15.43
CA ASN A 77 -6.57 6.57 -14.99
C ASN A 77 -7.62 6.06 -16.00
N ARG A 78 -8.43 6.97 -16.54
CA ARG A 78 -9.54 6.63 -17.43
C ARG A 78 -9.09 6.31 -18.85
N TYR A 79 -8.15 7.06 -19.41
CA TYR A 79 -7.80 6.99 -20.84
C TYR A 79 -6.43 6.37 -21.13
N LEU A 80 -5.50 6.44 -20.19
CA LEU A 80 -4.11 6.02 -20.38
C LEU A 80 -3.68 4.90 -19.43
N GLN A 81 -4.64 4.26 -18.76
CA GLN A 81 -4.36 3.21 -17.77
C GLN A 81 -3.30 3.62 -16.73
N GLY A 82 -3.40 4.86 -16.24
CA GLY A 82 -2.38 5.50 -15.38
C GLY A 82 -2.03 4.75 -14.11
N THR A 83 -2.90 3.82 -13.66
CA THR A 83 -2.65 2.98 -12.48
C THR A 83 -1.72 1.80 -12.76
N VAL A 84 -1.52 1.39 -14.02
CA VAL A 84 -0.83 0.13 -14.35
C VAL A 84 0.65 0.19 -13.98
N ALA A 85 1.37 1.23 -14.39
CA ALA A 85 2.80 1.34 -14.12
C ALA A 85 3.11 1.41 -12.61
N PRO A 86 2.47 2.28 -11.80
CA PRO A 86 2.67 2.29 -10.35
C PRO A 86 2.31 0.96 -9.68
N ARG A 87 1.19 0.34 -10.04
CA ARG A 87 0.77 -0.95 -9.47
C ARG A 87 1.76 -2.06 -9.81
N LEU A 88 2.30 -2.06 -11.02
CA LEU A 88 3.30 -3.04 -11.42
C LEU A 88 4.59 -2.88 -10.62
N GLN A 89 5.09 -1.64 -10.52
CA GLN A 89 6.39 -1.35 -9.90
C GLN A 89 6.35 -1.39 -8.37
N LEU A 90 5.26 -0.94 -7.75
CA LEU A 90 5.17 -0.77 -6.30
C LEU A 90 4.48 -1.94 -5.59
N ASP A 91 3.55 -2.62 -6.27
CA ASP A 91 2.72 -3.62 -5.62
C ASP A 91 3.00 -5.03 -6.18
N TYR A 92 2.88 -5.25 -7.49
CA TYR A 92 2.91 -6.60 -8.05
C TYR A 92 4.32 -7.21 -8.14
N LEU A 93 5.26 -6.50 -8.78
CA LEU A 93 6.62 -7.03 -8.98
C LEU A 93 7.35 -7.23 -7.64
N PRO A 94 7.37 -6.26 -6.71
CA PRO A 94 7.98 -6.48 -5.41
C PRO A 94 7.39 -7.67 -4.66
N ALA A 95 6.06 -7.84 -4.71
CA ALA A 95 5.38 -8.93 -4.03
C ALA A 95 5.67 -10.32 -4.63
N VAL A 96 5.85 -10.42 -5.94
CA VAL A 96 6.23 -11.71 -6.56
C VAL A 96 7.72 -12.03 -6.37
N LEU A 97 8.56 -11.00 -6.44
CA LEU A 97 10.02 -11.16 -6.46
C LEU A 97 10.67 -11.17 -5.07
N CYS A 98 9.94 -10.77 -4.01
CA CYS A 98 10.45 -10.87 -2.64
C CYS A 98 10.72 -12.34 -2.24
N ALA A 99 11.51 -12.54 -1.19
CA ALA A 99 11.78 -13.87 -0.67
C ALA A 99 10.54 -14.51 -0.03
N ALA A 100 9.79 -13.72 0.73
CA ALA A 100 8.58 -14.17 1.43
C ALA A 100 7.70 -12.99 1.85
N HIS A 101 6.42 -13.29 2.14
CA HIS A 101 5.55 -12.37 2.89
C HIS A 101 5.35 -12.88 4.31
N LEU A 102 5.33 -11.96 5.26
CA LEU A 102 5.09 -12.23 6.66
C LEU A 102 3.80 -11.54 7.13
N LEU A 103 2.83 -12.31 7.57
CA LEU A 103 1.62 -11.79 8.22
C LEU A 103 1.77 -11.89 9.74
N ILE A 104 1.76 -10.74 10.41
CA ILE A 104 1.72 -10.63 11.87
C ILE A 104 0.26 -10.49 12.27
N ARG A 105 -0.22 -11.42 13.09
CA ARG A 105 -1.58 -11.42 13.60
C ARG A 105 -1.55 -11.52 15.12
N PRO A 106 -2.23 -10.62 15.84
CA PRO A 106 -2.40 -10.78 17.27
C PRO A 106 -3.28 -12.01 17.58
N LYS A 107 -3.04 -12.67 18.71
CA LYS A 107 -3.86 -13.81 19.17
C LYS A 107 -5.26 -13.37 19.57
N ILE A 108 -5.37 -12.19 20.15
CA ILE A 108 -6.61 -11.55 20.59
C ILE A 108 -6.73 -10.24 19.82
N SER A 109 -7.94 -9.89 19.35
CA SER A 109 -8.16 -8.62 18.66
C SER A 109 -7.82 -7.45 19.59
N PRO A 110 -7.05 -6.44 19.15
CA PRO A 110 -6.74 -5.26 19.95
C PRO A 110 -8.03 -4.48 20.25
N GLU A 111 -8.26 -4.17 21.54
CA GLU A 111 -9.43 -3.42 22.01
C GLU A 111 -9.05 -2.06 22.60
N CYS A 112 -7.83 -1.95 23.13
CA CYS A 112 -7.33 -0.72 23.77
C CYS A 112 -6.02 -0.24 23.12
N LEU A 113 -5.58 0.97 23.49
CA LEU A 113 -4.35 1.55 22.97
C LEU A 113 -3.12 0.72 23.29
N GLU A 114 -3.07 0.13 24.46
CA GLU A 114 -1.97 -0.71 24.95
C GLU A 114 -1.80 -1.97 24.07
N ASP A 115 -2.89 -2.55 23.58
CA ASP A 115 -2.86 -3.70 22.67
C ASP A 115 -2.26 -3.31 21.32
N TRP A 116 -2.65 -2.14 20.81
CA TRP A 116 -2.09 -1.59 19.56
C TRP A 116 -0.61 -1.26 19.68
N VAL A 117 -0.20 -0.68 20.80
CA VAL A 117 1.22 -0.42 21.12
C VAL A 117 1.98 -1.74 21.18
N SER A 118 1.44 -2.75 21.84
CA SER A 118 2.06 -4.08 21.95
C SER A 118 2.24 -4.75 20.59
N LEU A 119 1.25 -4.61 19.70
CA LEU A 119 1.36 -5.08 18.32
C LEU A 119 2.44 -4.34 17.55
N GLY A 120 2.54 -3.02 17.70
CA GLY A 120 3.60 -2.19 17.13
C GLY A 120 5.00 -2.60 17.60
N VAL A 121 5.14 -2.87 18.91
CA VAL A 121 6.41 -3.39 19.50
C VAL A 121 6.78 -4.75 18.87
N ALA A 122 5.81 -5.65 18.70
CA ALA A 122 6.06 -6.93 18.06
C ALA A 122 6.51 -6.76 16.60
N MET A 123 5.86 -5.88 15.84
CA MET A 123 6.24 -5.54 14.47
C MET A 123 7.66 -4.97 14.39
N GLN A 124 7.99 -4.03 15.29
CA GLN A 124 9.32 -3.44 15.34
C GLN A 124 10.41 -4.47 15.66
N ARG A 125 10.16 -5.39 16.59
CA ARG A 125 11.11 -6.48 16.90
C ARG A 125 11.37 -7.37 15.68
N VAL A 126 10.33 -7.72 14.92
CA VAL A 126 10.48 -8.48 13.68
C VAL A 126 11.31 -7.70 12.66
N TRP A 127 11.05 -6.41 12.51
CA TRP A 127 11.80 -5.55 11.58
C TRP A 127 13.28 -5.45 11.95
N LEU A 128 13.57 -5.18 13.23
CA LEU A 128 14.94 -5.11 13.73
C LEU A 128 15.68 -6.46 13.56
N SER A 129 15.00 -7.58 13.85
CA SER A 129 15.57 -8.90 13.64
C SER A 129 15.86 -9.18 12.15
N ALA A 130 14.95 -8.79 11.26
CA ALA A 130 15.18 -8.91 9.81
C ALA A 130 16.40 -8.09 9.39
N THR A 131 16.48 -6.81 9.81
CA THR A 131 17.62 -5.94 9.51
C THR A 131 18.93 -6.49 10.05
N GLN A 132 18.95 -7.02 11.27
CA GLN A 132 20.12 -7.66 11.88
C GLN A 132 20.63 -8.86 11.08
N ASN A 133 19.73 -9.55 10.39
CA ASN A 133 20.07 -10.67 9.51
C ASN A 133 20.30 -10.25 8.04
N GLY A 134 20.47 -8.95 7.76
CA GLY A 134 20.73 -8.44 6.42
C GLY A 134 19.50 -8.47 5.49
N LEU A 135 18.29 -8.62 6.04
CA LEU A 135 17.04 -8.62 5.29
C LEU A 135 16.39 -7.23 5.30
N HIS A 136 15.76 -6.87 4.20
CA HIS A 136 14.95 -5.67 4.09
C HIS A 136 13.47 -6.03 4.20
N LEU A 137 12.73 -5.26 5.00
CA LEU A 137 11.30 -5.47 5.23
C LEU A 137 10.52 -4.25 4.72
N GLN A 138 9.50 -4.50 3.91
CA GLN A 138 8.59 -3.48 3.41
C GLN A 138 7.17 -3.74 3.95
N PRO A 139 6.59 -2.81 4.73
CA PRO A 139 5.22 -2.94 5.20
C PRO A 139 4.20 -2.81 4.07
N GLU A 140 3.27 -3.75 3.98
CA GLU A 140 2.16 -3.78 3.01
C GLU A 140 0.84 -3.59 3.74
N MET A 141 0.49 -2.34 4.03
CA MET A 141 -0.65 -2.00 4.88
C MET A 141 -1.98 -1.85 4.13
N THR A 142 -1.96 -1.62 2.82
CA THR A 142 -3.18 -1.30 2.04
C THR A 142 -4.28 -2.36 2.18
N PRO A 143 -4.02 -3.67 2.03
CA PRO A 143 -5.06 -4.69 2.21
C PRO A 143 -5.60 -4.76 3.64
N VAL A 144 -4.72 -4.53 4.64
CA VAL A 144 -5.10 -4.54 6.05
C VAL A 144 -6.03 -3.38 6.38
N ILE A 145 -5.72 -2.18 5.88
CA ILE A 145 -6.51 -0.96 6.06
C ILE A 145 -7.88 -1.10 5.40
N PHE A 146 -7.96 -1.53 4.15
CA PHE A 146 -9.25 -1.71 3.46
C PHE A 146 -10.09 -2.80 4.09
N ARG A 147 -9.49 -3.91 4.54
CA ARG A 147 -10.20 -4.93 5.31
C ARG A 147 -10.75 -4.37 6.62
N TRP A 148 -10.00 -3.50 7.31
CA TRP A 148 -10.47 -2.84 8.53
C TRP A 148 -11.66 -1.92 8.24
N TYR A 149 -11.61 -1.10 7.19
CA TYR A 149 -12.74 -0.27 6.77
C TYR A 149 -13.99 -1.09 6.49
N SER A 150 -13.84 -2.18 5.74
CA SER A 150 -14.93 -3.10 5.43
C SER A 150 -15.59 -3.68 6.69
N ARG A 151 -14.78 -4.12 7.67
CA ARG A 151 -15.28 -4.71 8.91
C ARG A 151 -15.87 -3.71 9.89
N SER A 152 -15.35 -2.51 9.96
CA SER A 152 -15.85 -1.45 10.84
C SER A 152 -17.07 -0.72 10.27
N GLY A 153 -17.49 -1.03 9.05
CA GLY A 153 -18.53 -0.29 8.34
C GLY A 153 -18.14 1.15 8.01
N SER A 154 -16.86 1.48 8.08
CA SER A 154 -16.35 2.83 7.83
C SER A 154 -16.40 3.14 6.33
N ARG A 155 -17.16 4.16 5.97
CA ARG A 155 -17.14 4.69 4.60
C ARG A 155 -15.87 5.50 4.37
N PHE A 156 -14.94 4.97 3.59
CA PHE A 156 -13.71 5.65 3.20
C PHE A 156 -13.82 6.39 1.86
N SER A 157 -14.90 6.15 1.11
CA SER A 157 -15.20 6.84 -0.15
C SER A 157 -16.69 7.15 -0.27
N ALA A 158 -16.99 8.27 -0.92
CA ALA A 158 -18.35 8.64 -1.33
C ALA A 158 -18.86 7.74 -2.47
N ILE A 159 -17.98 7.05 -3.18
CA ILE A 159 -18.30 6.15 -4.29
C ILE A 159 -18.54 4.74 -3.75
N PRO A 160 -19.80 4.22 -3.78
CA PRO A 160 -20.14 2.92 -3.18
C PRO A 160 -19.37 1.73 -3.77
N GLU A 161 -18.99 1.83 -5.04
CA GLU A 161 -18.25 0.78 -5.76
C GLU A 161 -16.91 0.44 -5.09
N PHE A 162 -16.21 1.43 -4.52
CA PHE A 162 -14.95 1.19 -3.82
C PHE A 162 -15.15 0.44 -2.51
N SER A 163 -16.21 0.75 -1.77
CA SER A 163 -16.56 0.01 -0.55
C SER A 163 -16.90 -1.44 -0.87
N LEU A 164 -17.76 -1.69 -1.86
CA LEU A 164 -18.12 -3.04 -2.31
C LEU A 164 -16.90 -3.83 -2.81
N ARG A 165 -16.03 -3.19 -3.59
CA ARG A 165 -14.79 -3.83 -4.06
C ARG A 165 -13.86 -4.18 -2.90
N SER A 166 -13.73 -3.28 -1.92
CA SER A 166 -12.95 -3.53 -0.70
C SER A 166 -13.50 -4.71 0.10
N GLU A 167 -14.82 -4.82 0.24
CA GLU A 167 -15.49 -5.94 0.91
C GLU A 167 -15.21 -7.28 0.22
N ASN A 168 -15.33 -7.31 -1.10
CA ASN A 168 -15.02 -8.50 -1.89
C ASN A 168 -13.56 -8.94 -1.74
N LEU A 169 -12.62 -7.97 -1.71
CA LEU A 169 -11.20 -8.27 -1.50
C LEU A 169 -10.88 -8.70 -0.06
N ALA A 170 -11.66 -8.25 0.92
CA ALA A 170 -11.48 -8.61 2.33
C ALA A 170 -11.86 -10.07 2.65
N GLN A 171 -12.58 -10.75 1.74
CA GLN A 171 -12.97 -12.16 1.86
C GLN A 171 -11.87 -13.12 1.34
N ASN A 172 -10.91 -12.63 0.55
CA ASN A 172 -9.80 -13.40 0.00
C ASN A 172 -8.57 -13.40 0.90
#